data_947d0f05a9b348d9a5bfb4ccee345a72
#
_entry.id   947d0f05a9b348d9a5bfb4ccee345a72
#
_cell.length_a   1.000
_cell.length_b   1.000
_cell.length_c   1.000
_cell.angle_alpha   90.00
_cell.angle_beta   90.00
_cell.angle_gamma   90.00
#
_symmetry.space_group_name_H-M   'P 1'
#
loop_
_entity.id
_entity.type
_entity.pdbx_description
1 polymer ?
#
loop_
_entity_poly.entity_id
_entity_poly.type
_entity_poly.pdbx_seq_one_letter_code
_entity_poly.pdbx_strand_id
1 'polypeptide(L)'
;PYYFKTVNTFYDVVLNCSTEPDTVDVFCMDSTELHNAQQMLSATNHKLSMALEVANIVPWKWNLKDHTILCDLNRPIAMAAMPGSISEDQLSVSDEQYFAKIIKEDRPRVIQAYRDLADGKIEKVKEEYRVLANDGTQWKIDWIEAQAAVESKDENGMPLTLVGSSLVITERKKMEDELLSAKDRAE
;
A
#
# COMPACT_ATOMS: atom_id res chain seq x y z
N PRO A 1 -4.56 9.20 28.32
CA PRO A 1 -3.48 9.81 29.11
C PRO A 1 -3.82 11.24 29.49
N TYR A 2 -3.34 11.72 30.66
CA TYR A 2 -3.48 13.09 31.12
C TYR A 2 -2.15 13.82 30.91
N TYR A 3 -2.20 15.05 30.34
CA TYR A 3 -1.04 15.87 30.10
C TYR A 3 -0.87 16.95 31.15
N PHE A 4 0.28 16.95 31.82
CA PHE A 4 0.64 17.96 32.80
C PHE A 4 1.65 18.95 32.20
N LYS A 5 1.16 20.11 31.74
CA LYS A 5 1.96 21.11 31.04
C LYS A 5 3.16 21.61 31.84
N THR A 6 3.04 21.69 33.17
CA THR A 6 4.11 22.17 34.06
C THR A 6 5.32 21.23 34.14
N VAL A 7 5.12 19.94 33.92
CA VAL A 7 6.20 18.92 33.93
C VAL A 7 6.47 18.30 32.56
N ASN A 8 5.68 18.71 31.56
CA ASN A 8 5.78 18.22 30.17
C ASN A 8 5.76 16.69 30.08
N THR A 9 4.87 16.05 30.84
CA THR A 9 4.75 14.59 30.96
C THR A 9 3.31 14.16 30.78
N PHE A 10 3.16 12.94 30.20
CA PHE A 10 1.87 12.26 30.07
C PHE A 10 1.77 11.16 31.12
N TYR A 11 0.62 11.05 31.77
CA TYR A 11 0.35 9.98 32.71
C TYR A 11 -0.92 9.23 32.32
N ASP A 12 -0.85 7.91 32.37
CA ASP A 12 -2.04 7.08 32.41
C ASP A 12 -2.48 6.94 33.87
N VAL A 13 -3.74 7.28 34.12
CA VAL A 13 -4.30 7.28 35.46
C VAL A 13 -5.44 6.26 35.50
N VAL A 14 -5.33 5.31 36.39
CA VAL A 14 -6.38 4.32 36.67
C VAL A 14 -6.93 4.56 38.08
N LEU A 15 -8.23 4.68 38.16
CA LEU A 15 -8.97 4.89 39.43
C LEU A 15 -9.74 3.59 39.74
N ASN A 16 -9.45 2.98 40.87
CA ASN A 16 -10.18 1.80 41.37
C ASN A 16 -10.88 2.12 42.67
N CYS A 17 -12.05 1.54 42.90
CA CYS A 17 -12.67 1.58 44.22
C CYS A 17 -11.76 0.85 45.22
N SER A 18 -11.37 1.53 46.28
CA SER A 18 -10.60 0.92 47.35
C SER A 18 -11.45 -0.04 48.17
N THR A 19 -10.80 -0.97 48.88
CA THR A 19 -11.44 -1.82 49.86
C THR A 19 -11.80 -1.09 51.13
N GLU A 20 -11.23 0.12 51.33
CA GLU A 20 -11.57 0.99 52.46
C GLU A 20 -12.74 1.90 52.09
N PRO A 21 -13.70 2.14 53.04
CA PRO A 21 -14.84 3.00 52.77
C PRO A 21 -14.39 4.45 52.46
N ASP A 22 -15.06 5.08 51.47
CA ASP A 22 -14.86 6.45 51.05
C ASP A 22 -13.44 6.78 50.46
N THR A 23 -12.71 5.74 49.99
CA THR A 23 -11.39 5.91 49.39
C THR A 23 -11.36 5.37 47.97
N VAL A 24 -10.45 5.95 47.16
CA VAL A 24 -10.19 5.51 45.78
C VAL A 24 -8.69 5.32 45.62
N ASP A 25 -8.33 4.15 45.10
CA ASP A 25 -6.94 3.86 44.74
C ASP A 25 -6.61 4.50 43.38
N VAL A 26 -5.53 5.28 43.36
CA VAL A 26 -5.07 5.98 42.18
C VAL A 26 -3.73 5.42 41.74
N PHE A 27 -3.70 4.86 40.55
CA PHE A 27 -2.47 4.37 39.91
C PHE A 27 -2.07 5.33 38.79
N CYS A 28 -0.88 5.90 38.89
CA CYS A 28 -0.30 6.78 37.85
C CYS A 28 0.91 6.10 37.25
N MET A 29 0.92 5.99 35.93
CA MET A 29 2.06 5.48 35.14
C MET A 29 2.52 6.58 34.18
N ASP A 30 3.82 6.89 34.19
CA ASP A 30 4.40 7.79 33.19
C ASP A 30 4.36 7.12 31.82
N SER A 31 3.57 7.69 30.90
CA SER A 31 3.38 7.21 29.53
C SER A 31 4.01 8.16 28.49
N THR A 32 4.89 9.05 28.92
CA THR A 32 5.48 10.10 28.07
C THR A 32 6.22 9.53 26.88
N GLU A 33 7.09 8.53 27.10
CA GLU A 33 7.85 7.91 26.02
C GLU A 33 6.93 7.20 25.01
N LEU A 34 5.93 6.48 25.51
CA LEU A 34 4.94 5.81 24.65
C LEU A 34 4.14 6.82 23.83
N HIS A 35 3.67 7.89 24.46
CA HIS A 35 2.90 8.93 23.78
C HIS A 35 3.74 9.65 22.71
N ASN A 36 4.97 10.01 23.02
CA ASN A 36 5.89 10.65 22.09
C ASN A 36 6.23 9.71 20.90
N ALA A 37 6.47 8.42 21.16
CA ALA A 37 6.71 7.43 20.12
C ALA A 37 5.50 7.27 19.19
N GLN A 38 4.29 7.21 19.74
CA GLN A 38 3.05 7.15 18.97
C GLN A 38 2.85 8.40 18.09
N GLN A 39 3.08 9.60 18.65
CA GLN A 39 3.00 10.84 17.88
C GLN A 39 4.03 10.87 16.74
N MET A 40 5.27 10.48 17.02
CA MET A 40 6.31 10.43 15.99
C MET A 40 5.98 9.45 14.88
N LEU A 41 5.49 8.26 15.22
CA LEU A 41 5.04 7.26 14.26
C LEU A 41 3.89 7.78 13.39
N SER A 42 2.88 8.40 14.01
CA SER A 42 1.74 8.99 13.30
C SER A 42 2.18 10.10 12.34
N ALA A 43 3.06 11.02 12.80
CA ALA A 43 3.58 12.09 11.96
C ALA A 43 4.42 11.56 10.79
N THR A 44 5.21 10.51 11.02
CA THR A 44 6.03 9.88 9.99
C THR A 44 5.16 9.17 8.95
N ASN A 45 4.16 8.42 9.39
CA ASN A 45 3.20 7.75 8.51
C ASN A 45 2.42 8.77 7.66
N HIS A 46 2.00 9.88 8.26
CA HIS A 46 1.32 10.95 7.52
C HIS A 46 2.22 11.57 6.44
N LYS A 47 3.48 11.90 6.77
CA LYS A 47 4.45 12.41 5.79
C LYS A 47 4.70 11.42 4.65
N LEU A 48 4.85 10.12 4.96
CA LEU A 48 5.03 9.08 3.96
C LEU A 48 3.79 8.98 3.05
N SER A 49 2.59 8.97 3.63
CA SER A 49 1.34 8.93 2.87
C SER A 49 1.23 10.10 1.90
N MET A 50 1.51 11.32 2.36
CA MET A 50 1.51 12.52 1.50
C MET A 50 2.55 12.43 0.37
N ALA A 51 3.75 11.94 0.66
CA ALA A 51 4.80 11.79 -0.36
C ALA A 51 4.41 10.80 -1.45
N LEU A 52 3.82 9.66 -1.05
CA LEU A 52 3.33 8.66 -1.99
C LEU A 52 2.15 9.21 -2.83
N GLU A 53 1.26 9.99 -2.23
CA GLU A 53 0.14 10.63 -2.91
C GLU A 53 0.62 11.63 -3.97
N VAL A 54 1.53 12.53 -3.61
CA VAL A 54 2.12 13.51 -4.56
C VAL A 54 2.84 12.80 -5.70
N ALA A 55 3.49 11.67 -5.44
CA ALA A 55 4.17 10.87 -6.44
C ALA A 55 3.21 9.98 -7.27
N ASN A 56 1.91 9.94 -6.96
CA ASN A 56 0.92 9.02 -7.54
C ASN A 56 1.34 7.54 -7.45
N ILE A 57 2.04 7.18 -6.38
CA ILE A 57 2.47 5.81 -6.11
C ILE A 57 1.45 5.14 -5.19
N VAL A 58 1.02 3.93 -5.57
CA VAL A 58 0.13 3.11 -4.74
C VAL A 58 0.87 1.92 -4.20
N PRO A 59 1.07 1.89 -2.90
CA PRO A 59 1.54 0.69 -2.24
C PRO A 59 0.43 -0.36 -2.20
N TRP A 60 0.86 -1.61 -2.30
CA TRP A 60 -0.01 -2.76 -2.16
C TRP A 60 0.73 -3.92 -1.50
N LYS A 61 -0.04 -4.84 -0.92
CA LYS A 61 0.46 -6.06 -0.29
C LYS A 61 -0.34 -7.24 -0.80
N TRP A 62 0.33 -8.30 -1.21
CA TRP A 62 -0.28 -9.53 -1.70
C TRP A 62 0.00 -10.68 -0.73
N ASN A 63 -1.06 -11.23 -0.17
CA ASN A 63 -1.04 -12.48 0.58
C ASN A 63 -1.18 -13.64 -0.40
N LEU A 64 -0.10 -14.40 -0.58
CA LEU A 64 -0.06 -15.51 -1.54
C LEU A 64 -0.93 -16.69 -1.10
N LYS A 65 -1.08 -16.91 0.22
CA LYS A 65 -1.89 -18.00 0.77
C LYS A 65 -3.38 -17.77 0.52
N ASP A 66 -3.84 -16.54 0.72
CA ASP A 66 -5.26 -16.18 0.60
C ASP A 66 -5.61 -15.64 -0.80
N HIS A 67 -4.62 -15.57 -1.70
CA HIS A 67 -4.78 -15.02 -3.04
C HIS A 67 -5.38 -13.61 -3.04
N THR A 68 -5.01 -12.77 -2.06
CA THR A 68 -5.61 -11.48 -1.80
C THR A 68 -4.58 -10.36 -1.91
N ILE A 69 -4.91 -9.35 -2.72
CA ILE A 69 -4.13 -8.11 -2.85
C ILE A 69 -4.87 -7.00 -2.10
N LEU A 70 -4.17 -6.37 -1.17
CA LEU A 70 -4.65 -5.21 -0.40
C LEU A 70 -4.02 -3.94 -0.93
N CYS A 71 -4.84 -2.94 -1.20
CA CYS A 71 -4.41 -1.63 -1.70
C CYS A 71 -5.04 -0.53 -0.86
N ASP A 72 -4.37 0.62 -0.76
CA ASP A 72 -4.89 1.81 -0.11
C ASP A 72 -5.97 2.48 -0.98
N LEU A 73 -7.16 2.73 -0.42
CA LEU A 73 -8.33 3.27 -1.13
C LEU A 73 -8.22 4.74 -1.51
N ASN A 74 -7.46 5.50 -0.76
CA ASN A 74 -7.42 6.96 -0.90
C ASN A 74 -6.63 7.45 -2.12
N ARG A 75 -6.39 6.57 -3.11
CA ARG A 75 -5.54 6.90 -4.26
C ARG A 75 -6.22 6.65 -5.59
N PRO A 76 -6.17 7.63 -6.52
CA PRO A 76 -6.81 7.52 -7.82
C PRO A 76 -6.02 6.56 -8.70
N ILE A 77 -6.32 5.26 -8.63
CA ILE A 77 -5.70 4.31 -9.52
C ILE A 77 -6.75 3.55 -10.28
N ALA A 78 -6.27 3.08 -11.42
CA ALA A 78 -6.91 2.06 -12.24
C ALA A 78 -7.49 0.87 -11.46
N MET A 79 -7.06 0.69 -10.21
CA MET A 79 -7.55 -0.32 -9.28
C MET A 79 -8.84 0.09 -8.54
N ALA A 80 -9.14 1.37 -8.37
CA ALA A 80 -10.34 1.84 -7.66
C ALA A 80 -11.67 1.39 -8.29
N ALA A 81 -11.66 1.02 -9.57
CA ALA A 81 -12.82 0.47 -10.27
C ALA A 81 -12.93 -1.06 -10.19
N MET A 82 -12.19 -1.72 -9.29
CA MET A 82 -12.28 -3.16 -9.13
C MET A 82 -13.45 -3.58 -8.24
N PRO A 83 -14.24 -4.58 -8.63
CA PRO A 83 -15.13 -5.24 -7.70
C PRO A 83 -14.27 -5.95 -6.65
N GLY A 84 -14.35 -5.50 -5.43
CA GLY A 84 -13.65 -6.05 -4.28
C GLY A 84 -14.38 -5.70 -3.00
N SER A 85 -13.99 -6.32 -1.88
CA SER A 85 -14.52 -5.92 -0.59
C SER A 85 -13.76 -4.70 -0.08
N ILE A 86 -14.51 -3.65 0.23
CA ILE A 86 -13.99 -2.41 0.80
C ILE A 86 -14.16 -2.52 2.31
N SER A 87 -13.07 -2.37 3.06
CA SER A 87 -13.10 -2.21 4.51
C SER A 87 -12.43 -0.90 4.88
N GLU A 88 -13.13 -0.04 5.58
CA GLU A 88 -12.76 1.31 6.05
C GLU A 88 -11.85 2.12 5.11
N ASP A 89 -10.58 1.74 4.91
CA ASP A 89 -9.60 2.49 4.10
C ASP A 89 -8.83 1.60 3.11
N GLN A 90 -9.20 0.32 2.93
CA GLN A 90 -8.47 -0.61 2.07
C GLN A 90 -9.37 -1.33 1.08
N LEU A 91 -8.92 -1.43 -0.15
CA LEU A 91 -9.50 -2.26 -1.19
C LEU A 91 -8.82 -3.63 -1.19
N SER A 92 -9.62 -4.69 -1.01
CA SER A 92 -9.19 -6.08 -1.13
C SER A 92 -9.71 -6.66 -2.44
N VAL A 93 -8.81 -7.16 -3.28
CA VAL A 93 -9.14 -7.84 -4.55
C VAL A 93 -8.43 -9.19 -4.63
N SER A 94 -9.01 -10.16 -5.34
CA SER A 94 -8.28 -11.39 -5.64
C SER A 94 -7.20 -11.13 -6.71
N ASP A 95 -6.12 -11.90 -6.66
CA ASP A 95 -5.06 -11.87 -7.67
C ASP A 95 -5.59 -12.19 -9.07
N GLU A 96 -6.53 -13.12 -9.19
CA GLU A 96 -7.21 -13.44 -10.45
C GLU A 96 -7.95 -12.23 -11.03
N GLN A 97 -8.71 -11.50 -10.20
CA GLN A 97 -9.41 -10.29 -10.59
C GLN A 97 -8.44 -9.19 -11.02
N TYR A 98 -7.32 -9.06 -10.31
CA TYR A 98 -6.28 -8.12 -10.66
C TYR A 98 -5.67 -8.44 -12.03
N PHE A 99 -5.20 -9.67 -12.24
CA PHE A 99 -4.59 -10.08 -13.49
C PHE A 99 -5.56 -10.05 -14.68
N ALA A 100 -6.86 -10.26 -14.44
CA ALA A 100 -7.88 -10.17 -15.49
C ALA A 100 -7.96 -8.78 -16.15
N LYS A 101 -7.58 -7.71 -15.44
CA LYS A 101 -7.56 -6.33 -15.96
C LYS A 101 -6.36 -5.99 -16.81
N ILE A 102 -5.30 -6.76 -16.73
CA ILE A 102 -4.13 -6.60 -17.59
C ILE A 102 -4.54 -6.91 -19.02
N ILE A 103 -4.14 -6.05 -19.96
CA ILE A 103 -4.40 -6.24 -21.40
C ILE A 103 -3.88 -7.61 -21.84
N LYS A 104 -4.65 -8.28 -22.70
CA LYS A 104 -4.45 -9.69 -23.05
C LYS A 104 -3.03 -10.01 -23.54
N GLU A 105 -2.43 -9.09 -24.28
CA GLU A 105 -1.08 -9.21 -24.85
C GLU A 105 0.01 -9.17 -23.77
N ASP A 106 -0.16 -8.37 -22.71
CA ASP A 106 0.81 -8.18 -21.63
C ASP A 106 0.68 -9.24 -20.54
N ARG A 107 -0.55 -9.78 -20.36
CA ARG A 107 -0.94 -10.65 -19.25
C ARG A 107 -0.05 -11.88 -19.04
N PRO A 108 0.29 -12.69 -20.08
CA PRO A 108 1.10 -13.89 -19.87
C PRO A 108 2.50 -13.58 -19.31
N ARG A 109 3.13 -12.53 -19.81
CA ARG A 109 4.46 -12.08 -19.37
C ARG A 109 4.42 -11.61 -17.91
N VAL A 110 3.45 -10.79 -17.57
CA VAL A 110 3.31 -10.24 -16.22
C VAL A 110 3.00 -11.36 -15.22
N ILE A 111 2.06 -12.25 -15.52
CA ILE A 111 1.73 -13.39 -14.66
C ILE A 111 2.98 -14.26 -14.44
N GLN A 112 3.78 -14.52 -15.48
CA GLN A 112 4.98 -15.33 -15.33
C GLN A 112 6.01 -14.66 -14.41
N ALA A 113 6.24 -13.35 -14.57
CA ALA A 113 7.16 -12.60 -13.72
C ALA A 113 6.74 -12.65 -12.23
N TYR A 114 5.45 -12.48 -11.95
CA TYR A 114 4.93 -12.58 -10.58
C TYR A 114 4.93 -14.01 -10.02
N ARG A 115 4.73 -15.03 -10.88
CA ARG A 115 4.91 -16.44 -10.46
C ARG A 115 6.35 -16.72 -10.05
N ASP A 116 7.31 -16.26 -10.84
CA ASP A 116 8.72 -16.47 -10.51
C ASP A 116 9.12 -15.80 -9.19
N LEU A 117 8.50 -14.67 -8.87
CA LEU A 117 8.64 -14.02 -7.56
C LEU A 117 7.95 -14.82 -6.44
N ALA A 118 6.71 -15.29 -6.66
CA ALA A 118 5.95 -16.08 -5.70
C ALA A 118 6.57 -17.47 -5.44
N ASP A 119 7.20 -18.05 -6.45
CA ASP A 119 7.96 -19.30 -6.35
C ASP A 119 9.35 -19.11 -5.72
N GLY A 120 9.74 -17.86 -5.39
CA GLY A 120 11.05 -17.56 -4.82
C GLY A 120 12.22 -17.71 -5.78
N LYS A 121 11.98 -17.79 -7.09
CA LYS A 121 13.03 -17.87 -8.12
C LYS A 121 13.78 -16.55 -8.29
N ILE A 122 13.08 -15.43 -8.04
CA ILE A 122 13.61 -14.09 -8.06
C ILE A 122 13.22 -13.36 -6.76
N GLU A 123 13.97 -12.37 -6.34
CA GLU A 123 13.69 -11.61 -5.11
C GLU A 123 12.88 -10.34 -5.35
N LYS A 124 12.93 -9.82 -6.56
CA LYS A 124 12.25 -8.59 -6.98
C LYS A 124 11.80 -8.68 -8.41
N VAL A 125 10.71 -8.01 -8.72
CA VAL A 125 10.19 -7.84 -10.08
C VAL A 125 9.92 -6.36 -10.35
N LYS A 126 10.14 -5.94 -11.58
CA LYS A 126 9.72 -4.65 -12.11
C LYS A 126 9.16 -4.86 -13.51
N GLU A 127 7.90 -4.47 -13.70
CA GLU A 127 7.18 -4.67 -14.96
C GLU A 127 6.43 -3.41 -15.37
N GLU A 128 6.43 -3.11 -16.66
CA GLU A 128 5.56 -2.11 -17.27
C GLU A 128 4.53 -2.82 -18.14
N TYR A 129 3.25 -2.54 -17.91
CA TYR A 129 2.15 -3.19 -18.63
C TYR A 129 0.92 -2.31 -18.68
N ARG A 130 0.01 -2.66 -19.56
CA ARG A 130 -1.26 -1.95 -19.76
C ARG A 130 -2.38 -2.62 -18.99
N VAL A 131 -3.22 -1.78 -18.37
CA VAL A 131 -4.42 -2.21 -17.65
C VAL A 131 -5.65 -1.51 -18.19
N LEU A 132 -6.78 -2.22 -18.15
CA LEU A 132 -8.08 -1.62 -18.38
C LEU A 132 -8.54 -0.93 -17.10
N ALA A 133 -8.60 0.39 -17.14
CA ALA A 133 -8.99 1.25 -16.03
C ALA A 133 -10.35 1.88 -16.27
N ASN A 134 -11.07 2.20 -15.20
CA ASN A 134 -12.30 2.99 -15.24
C ASN A 134 -12.18 4.15 -14.26
N ASP A 135 -12.35 5.36 -14.72
CA ASP A 135 -12.28 6.58 -13.90
C ASP A 135 -13.64 6.98 -13.29
N GLY A 136 -14.65 6.09 -13.38
CA GLY A 136 -16.02 6.35 -12.95
C GLY A 136 -16.93 6.87 -14.07
N THR A 137 -16.37 7.30 -15.20
CA THR A 137 -17.11 7.82 -16.36
C THR A 137 -16.89 6.98 -17.61
N GLN A 138 -15.68 6.54 -17.84
CA GLN A 138 -15.31 5.77 -19.03
C GLN A 138 -14.19 4.76 -18.77
N TRP A 139 -14.15 3.73 -19.61
CA TRP A 139 -13.05 2.79 -19.68
C TRP A 139 -11.91 3.36 -20.51
N LYS A 140 -10.70 3.25 -20.00
CA LYS A 140 -9.47 3.66 -20.68
C LYS A 140 -8.36 2.64 -20.45
N ILE A 141 -7.32 2.71 -21.27
CA ILE A 141 -6.11 1.92 -21.06
C ILE A 141 -5.06 2.82 -20.40
N ASP A 142 -4.59 2.42 -19.23
CA ASP A 142 -3.48 3.07 -18.55
C ASP A 142 -2.24 2.18 -18.57
N TRP A 143 -1.09 2.80 -18.72
CA TRP A 143 0.20 2.17 -18.50
C TRP A 143 0.55 2.22 -17.00
N ILE A 144 0.94 1.08 -16.48
CA ILE A 144 1.38 0.90 -15.09
C ILE A 144 2.83 0.43 -15.07
N GLU A 145 3.65 1.07 -14.25
CA GLU A 145 4.91 0.53 -13.78
C GLU A 145 4.66 -0.08 -12.39
N ALA A 146 4.87 -1.38 -12.23
CA ALA A 146 4.71 -2.06 -10.97
C ALA A 146 6.04 -2.69 -10.54
N GLN A 147 6.33 -2.56 -9.25
CA GLN A 147 7.50 -3.17 -8.61
C GLN A 147 7.04 -3.99 -7.42
N ALA A 148 7.66 -5.14 -7.22
CA ALA A 148 7.37 -6.00 -6.07
C ALA A 148 8.62 -6.69 -5.55
N ALA A 149 8.57 -7.04 -4.26
CA ALA A 149 9.57 -7.83 -3.58
C ALA A 149 8.91 -8.78 -2.57
N VAL A 150 9.63 -9.82 -2.19
CA VAL A 150 9.21 -10.71 -1.10
C VAL A 150 9.35 -9.99 0.23
N GLU A 151 8.24 -9.89 0.99
CA GLU A 151 8.21 -9.29 2.34
C GLU A 151 8.48 -10.36 3.41
N SER A 152 7.81 -11.51 3.31
CA SER A 152 7.95 -12.59 4.28
C SER A 152 7.99 -13.95 3.61
N LYS A 153 8.64 -14.90 4.28
CA LYS A 153 8.78 -16.30 3.85
C LYS A 153 8.31 -17.23 4.97
N ASP A 154 7.92 -18.43 4.61
CA ASP A 154 7.62 -19.51 5.55
C ASP A 154 8.90 -20.17 6.10
N GLU A 155 8.74 -21.19 6.96
CA GLU A 155 9.85 -21.97 7.56
C GLU A 155 10.69 -22.72 6.51
N ASN A 156 10.15 -22.97 5.32
CA ASN A 156 10.82 -23.63 4.20
C ASN A 156 11.49 -22.63 3.25
N GLY A 157 11.39 -21.32 3.53
CA GLY A 157 11.95 -20.27 2.70
C GLY A 157 11.06 -19.86 1.52
N MET A 158 9.82 -20.38 1.42
CA MET A 158 8.88 -20.02 0.37
C MET A 158 8.20 -18.68 0.69
N PRO A 159 8.02 -17.80 -0.31
CA PRO A 159 7.33 -16.53 -0.12
C PRO A 159 5.91 -16.73 0.41
N LEU A 160 5.53 -15.95 1.44
CA LEU A 160 4.17 -15.87 2.00
C LEU A 160 3.47 -14.58 1.60
N THR A 161 4.23 -13.47 1.63
CA THR A 161 3.69 -12.16 1.29
C THR A 161 4.64 -11.42 0.37
N LEU A 162 4.05 -10.71 -0.60
CA LEU A 162 4.74 -9.77 -1.45
C LEU A 162 4.30 -8.35 -1.10
N VAL A 163 5.22 -7.41 -1.17
CA VAL A 163 4.92 -5.98 -1.12
C VAL A 163 5.34 -5.33 -2.41
N GLY A 164 4.61 -4.34 -2.81
CA GLY A 164 4.92 -3.63 -4.04
C GLY A 164 4.31 -2.25 -4.11
N SER A 165 4.56 -1.61 -5.21
CA SER A 165 3.97 -0.34 -5.57
C SER A 165 3.63 -0.29 -7.04
N SER A 166 2.60 0.46 -7.38
CA SER A 166 2.18 0.72 -8.75
C SER A 166 2.15 2.22 -9.02
N LEU A 167 2.65 2.62 -10.18
CA LEU A 167 2.68 4.00 -10.66
C LEU A 167 2.03 4.05 -12.03
N VAL A 168 1.10 5.00 -12.24
CA VAL A 168 0.55 5.27 -13.57
C VAL A 168 1.57 6.06 -14.38
N ILE A 169 1.98 5.51 -15.51
CA ILE A 169 3.02 6.07 -16.39
C ILE A 169 2.49 6.42 -17.79
N THR A 170 1.17 6.53 -17.95
CA THR A 170 0.52 6.76 -19.25
C THR A 170 1.03 8.02 -19.94
N GLU A 171 1.16 9.14 -19.21
CA GLU A 171 1.67 10.39 -19.79
C GLU A 171 3.16 10.29 -20.17
N ARG A 172 3.97 9.60 -19.37
CA ARG A 172 5.38 9.32 -19.72
C ARG A 172 5.47 8.55 -21.04
N LYS A 173 4.65 7.51 -21.21
CA LYS A 173 4.62 6.70 -22.43
C LYS A 173 4.19 7.50 -23.65
N LYS A 174 3.20 8.38 -23.52
CA LYS A 174 2.79 9.28 -24.62
C LYS A 174 3.92 10.20 -25.04
N MET A 175 4.63 10.82 -24.09
CA MET A 175 5.76 11.70 -24.39
C MET A 175 6.91 10.93 -25.05
N GLU A 176 7.21 9.71 -24.61
CA GLU A 176 8.20 8.84 -25.23
C GLU A 176 7.85 8.55 -26.70
N ASP A 177 6.59 8.19 -26.98
CA ASP A 177 6.10 7.90 -28.34
C ASP A 177 6.11 9.15 -29.24
N GLU A 178 5.72 10.31 -28.71
CA GLU A 178 5.77 11.59 -29.43
C GLU A 178 7.20 11.98 -29.79
N LEU A 179 8.14 11.80 -28.86
CA LEU A 179 9.56 12.09 -29.08
C LEU A 179 10.14 11.16 -30.14
N LEU A 180 9.83 9.86 -30.08
CA LEU A 180 10.28 8.90 -31.09
C LEU A 180 9.73 9.24 -32.47
N SER A 181 8.43 9.55 -32.55
CA SER A 181 7.77 9.94 -33.81
C SER A 181 8.30 11.25 -34.38
N ALA A 182 8.73 12.18 -33.52
CA ALA A 182 9.36 13.44 -33.95
C ALA A 182 10.77 13.20 -34.51
N LYS A 183 11.52 12.29 -33.88
CA LYS A 183 12.86 11.90 -34.33
C LYS A 183 12.82 11.23 -35.71
N ASP A 184 11.93 10.24 -35.89
CA ASP A 184 11.77 9.52 -37.16
C ASP A 184 11.33 10.41 -38.32
N ARG A 185 10.65 11.57 -38.01
CA ARG A 185 10.28 12.57 -39.06
C ARG A 185 11.40 13.56 -39.42
N ALA A 186 12.44 13.59 -38.57
CA ALA A 186 13.56 14.51 -38.76
C ALA A 186 14.77 13.83 -39.45
N GLU A 187 14.77 12.51 -39.55
CA GLU A 187 15.72 11.69 -40.31
C GLU A 187 15.21 11.46 -41.74
#